data_4fc02c891ce0777bd950f47467bbd23a
#
_entry.id   4fc02c891ce0777bd950f47467bbd23a
#
_cell.length_a   1.000
_cell.length_b   1.000
_cell.length_c   1.000
_cell.angle_alpha   90.00
_cell.angle_beta   90.00
_cell.angle_gamma   90.00
#
_symmetry.space_group_name_H-M   'P 1'
#
loop_
_entity.id
_entity.type
_entity.pdbx_description
1 polymer ?
#
loop_
_entity_poly.entity_id
_entity_poly.type
_entity_poly.pdbx_seq_one_letter_code
_entity_poly.pdbx_strand_id
1 'polypeptide(L)'
;MSQNRSALDIVKKQSGFSDKILRPLCAKNLKPTQMEIDGLVDREQLLDISGRNRKPQMALAEKWGIKDYPSPAGGCKLTEPNYSIRLKEVLDRKNEVSEKDIHLLKFGRHFVTENNTKIIVSRTAEEGKFLKELLNSNDLMFMPVNFTGAMVVMPEGNTPNEDDIIIACRLAVRYSKGKDEKEVEVKFGHVSTNFKETRTVSAITQEEADKYNVN
;
A
#
# COMPACT_ATOMS: atom_id res chain seq x y z
N MET A 1 -9.12 13.91 10.87
CA MET A 1 -9.28 15.09 11.77
C MET A 1 -10.72 15.55 11.96
N SER A 2 -11.68 14.89 11.32
CA SER A 2 -13.13 15.21 11.40
C SER A 2 -13.78 14.98 12.78
N GLN A 3 -13.07 14.37 13.73
CA GLN A 3 -13.59 14.08 15.07
C GLN A 3 -12.91 14.87 16.20
N ASN A 4 -12.19 15.93 15.88
CA ASN A 4 -11.74 16.85 16.90
C ASN A 4 -12.90 17.78 17.34
N ARG A 5 -12.78 18.36 18.53
CA ARG A 5 -13.85 19.17 19.12
C ARG A 5 -14.27 20.33 18.20
N SER A 6 -13.32 21.01 17.58
CA SER A 6 -13.60 22.12 16.65
C SER A 6 -14.40 21.67 15.42
N ALA A 7 -14.07 20.51 14.83
CA ALA A 7 -14.83 19.98 13.70
C ALA A 7 -16.26 19.58 14.11
N LEU A 8 -16.43 18.98 15.29
CA LEU A 8 -17.76 18.64 15.83
C LEU A 8 -18.61 19.89 16.08
N ASP A 9 -18.00 20.98 16.58
CA ASP A 9 -18.68 22.26 16.82
C ASP A 9 -19.05 22.95 15.50
N ILE A 10 -18.18 22.91 14.49
CA ILE A 10 -18.49 23.43 13.15
C ILE A 10 -19.69 22.71 12.53
N VAL A 11 -19.67 21.37 12.52
CA VAL A 11 -20.80 20.59 11.99
C VAL A 11 -22.08 20.87 12.76
N LYS A 12 -22.01 20.97 14.09
CA LYS A 12 -23.12 21.29 14.96
C LYS A 12 -23.73 22.67 14.61
N LYS A 13 -22.88 23.67 14.42
CA LYS A 13 -23.28 25.04 14.06
C LYS A 13 -23.86 25.10 12.63
N GLN A 14 -23.22 24.46 11.65
CA GLN A 14 -23.63 24.51 10.25
C GLN A 14 -24.92 23.72 9.96
N SER A 15 -25.22 22.71 10.78
CA SER A 15 -26.44 21.90 10.61
C SER A 15 -27.74 22.67 10.90
N GLY A 16 -27.68 23.80 11.60
CA GLY A 16 -28.86 24.50 12.09
C GLY A 16 -29.58 23.82 13.28
N PHE A 17 -29.07 22.64 13.73
CA PHE A 17 -29.67 21.84 14.81
C PHE A 17 -28.76 21.72 16.03
N SER A 18 -28.07 22.82 16.37
CA SER A 18 -27.02 22.84 17.39
C SER A 18 -27.36 22.10 18.69
N ASP A 19 -28.57 22.26 19.20
CA ASP A 19 -28.97 21.69 20.48
C ASP A 19 -29.68 20.35 20.39
N LYS A 20 -29.89 19.86 19.14
CA LYS A 20 -30.62 18.63 18.86
C LYS A 20 -29.72 17.50 18.32
N ILE A 21 -28.41 17.72 18.17
CA ILE A 21 -27.48 16.69 17.69
C ILE A 21 -26.88 15.97 18.88
N LEU A 22 -27.40 14.80 19.18
CA LEU A 22 -26.85 13.87 20.15
C LEU A 22 -25.78 12.96 19.51
N ARG A 23 -24.67 12.74 20.20
CA ARG A 23 -23.60 11.82 19.81
C ARG A 23 -23.39 10.76 20.89
N PRO A 24 -24.16 9.65 20.90
CA PRO A 24 -24.24 8.72 22.01
C PRO A 24 -22.89 8.15 22.44
N LEU A 25 -21.98 7.89 21.48
CA LEU A 25 -20.69 7.26 21.77
C LEU A 25 -19.69 8.17 22.49
N CYS A 26 -19.89 9.49 22.45
CA CYS A 26 -18.99 10.47 23.07
C CYS A 26 -19.71 11.59 23.83
N ALA A 27 -20.97 11.40 24.14
CA ALA A 27 -21.83 12.43 24.76
C ALA A 27 -21.26 12.97 26.06
N LYS A 28 -20.71 12.10 26.92
CA LYS A 28 -20.13 12.52 28.22
C LYS A 28 -18.93 13.47 28.05
N ASN A 29 -18.29 13.50 26.91
CA ASN A 29 -17.20 14.44 26.59
C ASN A 29 -17.69 15.79 26.02
N LEU A 30 -18.99 15.93 25.78
CA LEU A 30 -19.61 17.12 25.16
C LEU A 30 -20.58 17.80 26.15
N LYS A 31 -20.98 19.03 25.82
CA LYS A 31 -22.04 19.70 26.56
C LYS A 31 -23.36 18.97 26.37
N PRO A 32 -24.22 18.88 27.39
CA PRO A 32 -25.55 18.28 27.26
C PRO A 32 -26.35 18.91 26.11
N THR A 33 -27.10 18.08 25.42
CA THR A 33 -28.08 18.50 24.41
C THR A 33 -29.43 18.82 25.08
N GLN A 34 -30.33 19.47 24.38
CA GLN A 34 -31.66 19.75 24.90
C GLN A 34 -32.42 18.48 25.30
N MET A 35 -32.27 17.39 24.52
CA MET A 35 -32.90 16.09 24.81
C MET A 35 -32.44 15.48 26.13
N GLU A 36 -31.15 15.70 26.49
CA GLU A 36 -30.61 15.24 27.77
C GLU A 36 -31.12 16.10 28.93
N ILE A 37 -31.26 17.45 28.71
CA ILE A 37 -31.79 18.41 29.69
C ILE A 37 -33.27 18.13 29.97
N ASP A 38 -34.03 17.84 28.92
CA ASP A 38 -35.46 17.54 29.00
C ASP A 38 -35.77 16.14 29.54
N GLY A 39 -34.73 15.34 29.86
CA GLY A 39 -34.87 14.00 30.40
C GLY A 39 -35.36 12.92 29.39
N LEU A 40 -35.37 13.29 28.09
CA LEU A 40 -35.75 12.34 27.02
C LEU A 40 -34.68 11.26 26.80
N VAL A 41 -33.44 11.55 27.17
CA VAL A 41 -32.31 10.65 27.08
C VAL A 41 -31.54 10.67 28.38
N ASP A 42 -31.33 9.50 28.96
CA ASP A 42 -30.52 9.31 30.17
C ASP A 42 -29.03 9.40 29.81
N ARG A 43 -28.39 10.50 30.20
CA ARG A 43 -26.98 10.76 29.95
C ARG A 43 -26.07 9.69 30.56
N GLU A 44 -26.44 9.06 31.66
CA GLU A 44 -25.60 8.06 32.33
C GLU A 44 -25.47 6.77 31.50
N GLN A 45 -26.42 6.50 30.62
CA GLN A 45 -26.35 5.39 29.67
C GLN A 45 -25.54 5.70 28.41
N LEU A 46 -25.13 6.95 28.22
CA LEU A 46 -24.30 7.39 27.10
C LEU A 46 -22.81 7.17 27.42
N LEU A 47 -21.97 7.26 26.39
CA LEU A 47 -20.57 6.89 26.49
C LEU A 47 -19.64 8.12 26.42
N ASP A 48 -18.37 7.87 26.77
CA ASP A 48 -17.29 8.83 26.81
C ASP A 48 -16.13 8.50 25.86
N ILE A 49 -16.40 7.70 24.82
CA ILE A 49 -15.36 7.27 23.88
C ILE A 49 -14.66 8.47 23.27
N SER A 50 -13.34 8.50 23.35
CA SER A 50 -12.49 9.56 22.81
C SER A 50 -11.23 8.99 22.15
N GLY A 51 -10.58 9.83 21.32
CA GLY A 51 -9.34 9.46 20.65
C GLY A 51 -9.54 8.59 19.41
N ARG A 52 -8.43 7.98 18.94
CA ARG A 52 -8.37 7.19 17.71
C ARG A 52 -8.50 5.68 17.94
N ASN A 53 -8.55 5.25 19.19
CA ASN A 53 -8.63 3.84 19.53
C ASN A 53 -10.05 3.30 19.27
N ARG A 54 -10.16 2.29 18.43
CA ARG A 54 -11.44 1.66 18.08
C ARG A 54 -11.80 0.43 18.95
N LYS A 55 -10.89 -0.01 19.82
CA LYS A 55 -11.15 -1.16 20.70
C LYS A 55 -12.46 -1.05 21.48
N PRO A 56 -12.79 0.12 22.09
CA PRO A 56 -14.07 0.27 22.79
C PRO A 56 -15.29 0.10 21.88
N GLN A 57 -15.21 0.63 20.64
CA GLN A 57 -16.29 0.50 19.66
C GLN A 57 -16.46 -0.96 19.18
N MET A 58 -15.35 -1.68 18.97
CA MET A 58 -15.37 -3.10 18.60
C MET A 58 -15.94 -3.96 19.72
N ALA A 59 -15.57 -3.69 20.97
CA ALA A 59 -16.13 -4.38 22.14
C ALA A 59 -17.65 -4.15 22.27
N LEU A 60 -18.13 -2.96 21.95
CA LEU A 60 -19.58 -2.67 21.92
C LEU A 60 -20.28 -3.43 20.78
N ALA A 61 -19.68 -3.46 19.59
CA ALA A 61 -20.23 -4.22 18.47
C ALA A 61 -20.35 -5.70 18.81
N GLU A 62 -19.32 -6.27 19.43
CA GLU A 62 -19.33 -7.66 19.92
C GLU A 62 -20.42 -7.89 20.97
N LYS A 63 -20.51 -7.02 21.99
CA LYS A 63 -21.52 -7.06 23.04
C LYS A 63 -22.95 -7.03 22.48
N TRP A 64 -23.18 -6.30 21.41
CA TRP A 64 -24.49 -6.15 20.78
C TRP A 64 -24.73 -7.12 19.62
N GLY A 65 -23.80 -8.05 19.37
CA GLY A 65 -23.91 -9.04 18.30
C GLY A 65 -23.85 -8.44 16.89
N ILE A 66 -23.32 -7.22 16.74
CA ILE A 66 -23.14 -6.55 15.43
C ILE A 66 -21.90 -7.15 14.77
N LYS A 67 -22.13 -7.96 13.74
CA LYS A 67 -21.05 -8.66 13.01
C LYS A 67 -20.70 -7.99 11.68
N ASP A 68 -21.67 -7.32 11.08
CA ASP A 68 -21.54 -6.70 9.75
C ASP A 68 -21.45 -5.19 9.89
N TYR A 69 -20.22 -4.70 9.91
CA TYR A 69 -19.93 -3.27 9.89
C TYR A 69 -18.70 -3.02 9.02
N PRO A 70 -18.64 -1.86 8.34
CA PRO A 70 -17.49 -1.51 7.52
C PRO A 70 -16.21 -1.59 8.33
N SER A 71 -15.22 -2.26 7.79
CA SER A 71 -13.84 -2.16 8.26
C SER A 71 -13.53 -0.69 8.55
N PRO A 72 -12.76 -0.36 9.61
CA PRO A 72 -12.28 1.01 9.77
C PRO A 72 -11.74 1.45 8.42
N ALA A 73 -12.20 2.60 7.94
CA ALA A 73 -11.64 3.19 6.73
C ALA A 73 -10.13 3.01 6.85
N GLY A 74 -9.60 2.11 6.01
CA GLY A 74 -8.18 1.80 6.01
C GLY A 74 -7.47 3.13 5.98
N GLY A 75 -6.47 3.32 6.82
CA GLY A 75 -5.75 4.58 6.87
C GLY A 75 -5.40 5.00 5.45
N CYS A 76 -5.41 6.29 5.17
CA CYS A 76 -4.94 6.79 3.90
C CYS A 76 -3.61 6.10 3.57
N LYS A 77 -3.44 5.55 2.38
CA LYS A 77 -2.20 4.88 1.95
C LYS A 77 -0.95 5.72 2.26
N LEU A 78 -1.09 7.04 2.24
CA LEU A 78 -0.04 7.98 2.63
C LEU A 78 0.38 7.86 4.11
N THR A 79 -0.40 7.21 4.96
CA THR A 79 -0.03 6.95 6.35
C THR A 79 0.72 5.62 6.54
N GLU A 80 0.84 4.81 5.49
CA GLU A 80 1.66 3.60 5.47
C GLU A 80 3.11 3.99 5.17
N PRO A 81 4.06 3.73 6.08
CA PRO A 81 5.45 4.19 5.91
C PRO A 81 6.07 3.77 4.58
N ASN A 82 5.95 2.50 4.22
CA ASN A 82 6.51 1.97 2.99
C ASN A 82 5.91 2.60 1.73
N TYR A 83 4.60 2.89 1.74
CA TYR A 83 3.95 3.57 0.62
C TYR A 83 4.44 5.01 0.49
N SER A 84 4.56 5.74 1.60
CA SER A 84 5.04 7.12 1.62
C SER A 84 6.48 7.24 1.13
N ILE A 85 7.36 6.31 1.54
CA ILE A 85 8.76 6.25 1.08
C ILE A 85 8.81 6.04 -0.43
N ARG A 86 8.06 5.08 -0.96
CA ARG A 86 7.99 4.78 -2.39
C ARG A 86 7.40 5.93 -3.20
N LEU A 87 6.37 6.59 -2.67
CA LEU A 87 5.77 7.76 -3.31
C LEU A 87 6.78 8.89 -3.39
N LYS A 88 7.49 9.17 -2.30
CA LYS A 88 8.54 10.18 -2.29
C LYS A 88 9.62 9.86 -3.33
N GLU A 89 10.12 8.61 -3.38
CA GLU A 89 11.11 8.18 -4.37
C GLU A 89 10.63 8.44 -5.81
N VAL A 90 9.39 8.08 -6.14
CA VAL A 90 8.86 8.30 -7.49
C VAL A 90 8.75 9.78 -7.83
N LEU A 91 8.29 10.62 -6.89
CA LEU A 91 8.19 12.06 -7.06
C LEU A 91 9.56 12.74 -7.22
N ASP A 92 10.57 12.26 -6.49
CA ASP A 92 11.94 12.78 -6.58
C ASP A 92 12.63 12.34 -7.89
N ARG A 93 12.28 11.17 -8.44
CA ARG A 93 12.89 10.56 -9.61
C ARG A 93 12.26 10.99 -10.94
N LYS A 94 10.94 11.20 -10.97
CA LYS A 94 10.18 11.51 -12.19
C LYS A 94 9.63 12.93 -12.17
N ASN A 95 9.80 13.66 -13.27
CA ASN A 95 9.17 14.97 -13.47
C ASN A 95 7.63 14.85 -13.62
N GLU A 96 7.16 13.78 -14.27
CA GLU A 96 5.75 13.50 -14.45
C GLU A 96 5.44 12.09 -13.93
N VAL A 97 4.48 12.00 -13.02
CA VAL A 97 4.05 10.75 -12.40
C VAL A 97 2.69 10.36 -12.98
N SER A 98 2.62 9.20 -13.60
CA SER A 98 1.39 8.66 -14.18
C SER A 98 0.51 8.00 -13.13
N GLU A 99 -0.76 7.78 -13.45
CA GLU A 99 -1.68 6.99 -12.62
C GLU A 99 -1.15 5.57 -12.39
N LYS A 100 -0.55 4.96 -13.42
CA LYS A 100 0.11 3.66 -13.35
C LYS A 100 1.22 3.64 -12.31
N ASP A 101 2.09 4.66 -12.26
CA ASP A 101 3.15 4.75 -11.26
C ASP A 101 2.58 4.70 -9.83
N ILE A 102 1.49 5.43 -9.58
CA ILE A 102 0.81 5.46 -8.27
C ILE A 102 0.18 4.10 -7.95
N HIS A 103 -0.41 3.43 -8.92
CA HIS A 103 -0.96 2.08 -8.71
C HIS A 103 0.11 1.06 -8.40
N LEU A 104 1.26 1.10 -9.08
CA LEU A 104 2.39 0.20 -8.87
C LEU A 104 2.96 0.30 -7.45
N LEU A 105 2.89 1.47 -6.77
CA LEU A 105 3.40 1.66 -5.41
C LEU A 105 2.74 0.75 -4.37
N LYS A 106 1.55 0.23 -4.65
CA LYS A 106 0.76 -0.62 -3.73
C LYS A 106 1.31 -2.03 -3.62
N PHE A 107 2.06 -2.50 -4.63
CA PHE A 107 2.44 -3.90 -4.80
C PHE A 107 3.94 -4.10 -4.76
N GLY A 108 4.37 -5.26 -4.31
CA GLY A 108 5.72 -5.74 -4.45
C GLY A 108 6.76 -5.10 -3.52
N ARG A 109 8.00 -5.49 -3.75
CA ARG A 109 9.23 -4.87 -3.24
C ARG A 109 9.77 -3.96 -4.32
N HIS A 110 10.21 -2.79 -3.94
CA HIS A 110 10.68 -1.77 -4.86
C HIS A 110 12.19 -1.59 -4.74
N PHE A 111 12.86 -1.57 -5.87
CA PHE A 111 14.29 -1.35 -5.97
C PHE A 111 14.55 -0.23 -6.99
N VAL A 112 15.62 0.52 -6.78
CA VAL A 112 16.11 1.54 -7.71
C VAL A 112 17.60 1.36 -7.85
N THR A 113 18.08 1.17 -9.07
CA THR A 113 19.52 1.00 -9.36
C THR A 113 20.25 2.34 -9.34
N GLU A 114 21.57 2.29 -9.41
CA GLU A 114 22.40 3.49 -9.51
C GLU A 114 22.13 4.32 -10.79
N ASN A 115 21.66 3.65 -11.84
CA ASN A 115 21.21 4.29 -13.09
C ASN A 115 19.77 4.80 -13.01
N ASN A 116 19.19 4.92 -11.80
CA ASN A 116 17.82 5.41 -11.58
C ASN A 116 16.73 4.52 -12.20
N THR A 117 17.02 3.26 -12.49
CA THR A 117 16.08 2.31 -13.07
C THR A 117 15.24 1.65 -11.98
N LYS A 118 13.92 1.73 -12.12
CA LYS A 118 12.95 1.13 -11.19
C LYS A 118 12.74 -0.35 -11.49
N ILE A 119 12.83 -1.19 -10.45
CA ILE A 119 12.51 -2.61 -10.51
C ILE A 119 11.48 -2.93 -9.42
N ILE A 120 10.45 -3.70 -9.76
CA ILE A 120 9.39 -4.13 -8.85
C ILE A 120 9.35 -5.65 -8.83
N VAL A 121 9.35 -6.24 -7.63
CA VAL A 121 9.32 -7.69 -7.42
C VAL A 121 8.09 -8.04 -6.60
N SER A 122 7.17 -8.86 -7.14
CA SER A 122 5.97 -9.29 -6.42
C SER A 122 6.34 -10.08 -5.15
N ARG A 123 5.50 -9.97 -4.10
CA ARG A 123 5.68 -10.74 -2.85
C ARG A 123 4.93 -12.06 -2.90
N THR A 124 3.78 -12.05 -3.55
CA THR A 124 2.87 -13.20 -3.67
C THR A 124 2.45 -13.42 -5.11
N ALA A 125 1.91 -14.60 -5.41
CA ALA A 125 1.34 -14.90 -6.73
C ALA A 125 0.14 -13.98 -7.06
N GLU A 126 -0.62 -13.57 -6.07
CA GLU A 126 -1.76 -12.65 -6.21
C GLU A 126 -1.28 -11.25 -6.61
N GLU A 127 -0.28 -10.71 -5.90
CA GLU A 127 0.37 -9.45 -6.31
C GLU A 127 0.92 -9.52 -7.74
N GLY A 128 1.48 -10.67 -8.12
CA GLY A 128 1.96 -10.89 -9.49
C GLY A 128 0.86 -10.78 -10.53
N LYS A 129 -0.36 -11.26 -10.24
CA LYS A 129 -1.51 -11.08 -11.12
C LYS A 129 -1.91 -9.62 -11.26
N PHE A 130 -2.01 -8.90 -10.14
CA PHE A 130 -2.31 -7.45 -10.17
C PHE A 130 -1.24 -6.64 -10.91
N LEU A 131 0.04 -6.95 -10.69
CA LEU A 131 1.12 -6.32 -11.44
C LEU A 131 0.95 -6.55 -12.93
N LYS A 132 0.63 -7.79 -13.35
CA LYS A 132 0.44 -8.13 -14.75
C LYS A 132 -0.69 -7.34 -15.41
N GLU A 133 -1.77 -7.05 -14.68
CA GLU A 133 -2.89 -6.24 -15.18
C GLU A 133 -2.51 -4.77 -15.40
N LEU A 134 -1.49 -4.29 -14.67
CA LEU A 134 -0.99 -2.91 -14.78
C LEU A 134 0.09 -2.74 -15.84
N LEU A 135 0.58 -3.83 -16.45
CA LEU A 135 1.68 -3.76 -17.41
C LEU A 135 1.22 -3.25 -18.78
N ASN A 136 2.06 -2.41 -19.35
CA ASN A 136 1.97 -1.96 -20.74
C ASN A 136 2.88 -2.83 -21.64
N SER A 137 2.70 -2.69 -22.96
CA SER A 137 3.49 -3.39 -23.97
C SER A 137 5.01 -3.15 -23.86
N ASN A 138 5.40 -1.97 -23.37
CA ASN A 138 6.80 -1.52 -23.26
C ASN A 138 7.48 -1.87 -21.94
N ASP A 139 6.74 -2.38 -20.95
CA ASP A 139 7.34 -2.83 -19.72
C ASP A 139 8.22 -4.06 -19.95
N LEU A 140 9.34 -4.16 -19.23
CA LEU A 140 10.17 -5.36 -19.23
C LEU A 140 9.75 -6.29 -18.10
N MET A 141 9.67 -7.57 -18.41
CA MET A 141 9.42 -8.64 -17.44
C MET A 141 10.59 -9.61 -17.42
N PHE A 142 10.85 -10.16 -16.23
CA PHE A 142 11.93 -11.13 -15.98
C PHE A 142 11.39 -12.33 -15.24
N MET A 143 11.74 -13.53 -15.69
CA MET A 143 11.28 -14.78 -15.08
C MET A 143 12.37 -15.86 -15.20
N PRO A 144 12.67 -16.60 -14.11
CA PRO A 144 13.50 -17.81 -14.20
C PRO A 144 12.87 -18.84 -15.13
N VAL A 145 13.68 -19.53 -15.93
CA VAL A 145 13.18 -20.48 -16.94
C VAL A 145 12.62 -21.75 -16.27
N ASN A 146 13.37 -22.35 -15.34
CA ASN A 146 13.08 -23.68 -14.77
C ASN A 146 12.58 -23.62 -13.31
N PHE A 147 12.36 -22.43 -12.76
CA PHE A 147 11.99 -22.25 -11.37
C PHE A 147 10.78 -21.34 -11.21
N THR A 148 9.87 -21.74 -10.34
CA THR A 148 8.77 -20.86 -9.93
C THR A 148 9.33 -19.74 -9.05
N GLY A 149 8.98 -18.50 -9.37
CA GLY A 149 9.48 -17.32 -8.65
C GLY A 149 8.51 -16.15 -8.66
N ALA A 150 8.95 -15.07 -8.05
CA ALA A 150 8.26 -13.80 -8.08
C ALA A 150 8.25 -13.22 -9.51
N MET A 151 7.22 -12.48 -9.86
CA MET A 151 7.23 -11.64 -11.05
C MET A 151 8.13 -10.44 -10.80
N VAL A 152 9.08 -10.22 -11.69
CA VAL A 152 9.95 -9.03 -11.68
C VAL A 152 9.62 -8.18 -12.89
N VAL A 153 9.43 -6.91 -12.66
CA VAL A 153 9.00 -5.93 -13.67
C VAL A 153 9.89 -4.70 -13.60
N MET A 154 10.22 -4.20 -14.76
CA MET A 154 10.86 -2.90 -14.95
C MET A 154 9.88 -2.04 -15.76
N PRO A 155 9.18 -1.08 -15.12
CA PRO A 155 8.19 -0.25 -15.79
C PRO A 155 8.79 0.59 -16.92
N GLU A 156 8.00 0.89 -17.93
CA GLU A 156 8.40 1.81 -19.02
C GLU A 156 8.81 3.21 -18.50
N GLY A 157 9.54 3.94 -19.32
CA GLY A 157 10.10 5.24 -18.95
C GLY A 157 11.45 5.14 -18.23
N ASN A 158 11.97 3.94 -18.05
CA ASN A 158 13.36 3.68 -17.69
C ASN A 158 14.18 3.47 -18.98
N THR A 159 15.45 3.83 -18.91
CA THR A 159 16.46 3.52 -19.95
C THR A 159 17.51 2.59 -19.34
N PRO A 160 17.17 1.30 -19.14
CA PRO A 160 18.05 0.39 -18.46
C PRO A 160 19.33 0.14 -19.25
N ASN A 161 20.46 0.09 -18.56
CA ASN A 161 21.70 -0.41 -19.08
C ASN A 161 21.84 -1.91 -18.82
N GLU A 162 22.93 -2.56 -19.27
CA GLU A 162 23.15 -3.99 -19.07
C GLU A 162 23.24 -4.37 -17.57
N ASP A 163 23.82 -3.52 -16.74
CA ASP A 163 23.92 -3.78 -15.29
C ASP A 163 22.54 -3.78 -14.63
N ASP A 164 21.64 -2.91 -15.03
CA ASP A 164 20.25 -2.89 -14.56
C ASP A 164 19.51 -4.20 -14.92
N ILE A 165 19.71 -4.67 -16.15
CA ILE A 165 19.15 -5.95 -16.63
C ILE A 165 19.70 -7.11 -15.80
N ILE A 166 21.00 -7.13 -15.54
CA ILE A 166 21.65 -8.17 -14.71
C ILE A 166 21.09 -8.12 -13.28
N ILE A 167 20.95 -6.94 -12.68
CA ILE A 167 20.38 -6.78 -11.34
C ILE A 167 18.95 -7.33 -11.31
N ALA A 168 18.11 -7.01 -12.30
CA ALA A 168 16.74 -7.50 -12.38
C ALA A 168 16.69 -9.03 -12.54
N CYS A 169 17.57 -9.62 -13.36
CA CYS A 169 17.72 -11.08 -13.49
C CYS A 169 18.14 -11.71 -12.16
N ARG A 170 19.13 -11.17 -11.48
CA ARG A 170 19.62 -11.67 -10.18
C ARG A 170 18.55 -11.56 -9.08
N LEU A 171 17.72 -10.49 -9.10
CA LEU A 171 16.55 -10.36 -8.23
C LEU A 171 15.50 -11.42 -8.54
N ALA A 172 15.25 -11.74 -9.82
CA ALA A 172 14.31 -12.77 -10.21
C ALA A 172 14.75 -14.16 -9.69
N VAL A 173 16.04 -14.47 -9.74
CA VAL A 173 16.59 -15.71 -9.17
C VAL A 173 16.44 -15.72 -7.65
N ARG A 174 16.81 -14.64 -6.95
CA ARG A 174 16.73 -14.54 -5.50
C ARG A 174 15.33 -14.80 -4.95
N TYR A 175 14.31 -14.29 -5.61
CA TYR A 175 12.90 -14.47 -5.21
C TYR A 175 12.22 -15.64 -5.91
N SER A 176 12.99 -16.66 -6.29
CA SER A 176 12.54 -17.91 -6.87
C SER A 176 12.93 -19.12 -6.03
N LYS A 177 12.44 -20.29 -6.42
CA LYS A 177 12.87 -21.57 -5.84
C LYS A 177 14.32 -21.96 -6.24
N GLY A 178 14.88 -21.29 -7.23
CA GLY A 178 16.27 -21.49 -7.67
C GLY A 178 17.29 -20.60 -6.98
N LYS A 179 16.95 -19.93 -5.89
CA LYS A 179 17.82 -18.97 -5.19
C LYS A 179 19.16 -19.54 -4.67
N ASP A 180 19.19 -20.85 -4.40
CA ASP A 180 20.36 -21.55 -3.85
C ASP A 180 21.18 -22.24 -4.96
N GLU A 181 20.72 -22.14 -6.22
CA GLU A 181 21.46 -22.66 -7.38
C GLU A 181 22.63 -21.74 -7.73
N LYS A 182 23.69 -22.36 -8.24
CA LYS A 182 24.92 -21.66 -8.63
C LYS A 182 24.67 -20.69 -9.79
N GLU A 183 23.89 -21.14 -10.76
CA GLU A 183 23.50 -20.36 -11.94
C GLU A 183 22.09 -20.72 -12.38
N VAL A 184 21.31 -19.74 -12.75
CA VAL A 184 19.93 -19.90 -13.23
C VAL A 184 19.75 -19.07 -14.49
N GLU A 185 19.16 -19.67 -15.50
CA GLU A 185 18.76 -18.97 -16.71
C GLU A 185 17.48 -18.17 -16.44
N VAL A 186 17.52 -16.88 -16.74
CA VAL A 186 16.39 -15.94 -16.63
C VAL A 186 16.06 -15.43 -18.02
N LYS A 187 14.83 -15.61 -18.43
CA LYS A 187 14.28 -15.00 -19.65
C LYS A 187 13.68 -13.64 -19.33
N PHE A 188 13.87 -12.69 -20.25
CA PHE A 188 13.31 -11.36 -20.13
C PHE A 188 12.95 -10.75 -21.48
N GLY A 189 12.19 -9.70 -21.46
CA GLY A 189 11.78 -8.95 -22.65
C GLY A 189 10.58 -8.07 -22.39
N HIS A 190 10.24 -7.27 -23.39
CA HIS A 190 9.02 -6.48 -23.34
C HIS A 190 7.77 -7.37 -23.32
N VAL A 191 6.74 -6.93 -22.63
CA VAL A 191 5.45 -7.66 -22.53
C VAL A 191 4.90 -8.00 -23.91
N SER A 192 5.08 -7.11 -24.90
CA SER A 192 4.63 -7.31 -26.29
C SER A 192 5.42 -8.36 -27.08
N THR A 193 6.67 -8.69 -26.66
CA THR A 193 7.60 -9.48 -27.48
C THR A 193 7.85 -10.90 -26.96
N ASN A 194 7.18 -11.35 -25.90
CA ASN A 194 7.27 -12.69 -25.35
C ASN A 194 8.71 -13.16 -25.02
N PHE A 195 9.43 -12.44 -24.15
CA PHE A 195 10.70 -12.93 -23.56
C PHE A 195 11.72 -13.46 -24.60
N LYS A 196 12.24 -12.59 -25.44
CA LYS A 196 13.17 -12.98 -26.50
C LYS A 196 14.63 -13.12 -26.05
N GLU A 197 14.96 -12.64 -24.87
CA GLU A 197 16.33 -12.62 -24.37
C GLU A 197 16.48 -13.46 -23.12
N THR A 198 17.69 -13.99 -22.91
CA THR A 198 18.04 -14.75 -21.71
C THR A 198 19.38 -14.29 -21.14
N ARG A 199 19.52 -14.44 -19.82
CA ARG A 199 20.80 -14.26 -19.12
C ARG A 199 20.94 -15.38 -18.08
N THR A 200 22.14 -15.94 -17.97
CA THR A 200 22.47 -16.89 -16.92
C THR A 200 23.17 -16.15 -15.79
N VAL A 201 22.58 -16.17 -14.60
CA VAL A 201 23.05 -15.40 -13.44
C VAL A 201 22.88 -16.18 -12.14
N SER A 202 23.67 -15.82 -11.13
CA SER A 202 23.46 -16.24 -9.74
C SER A 202 22.48 -15.30 -9.03
N ALA A 203 21.88 -15.76 -7.93
CA ALA A 203 21.05 -14.91 -7.08
C ALA A 203 21.85 -13.71 -6.55
N ILE A 204 21.23 -12.54 -6.47
CA ILE A 204 21.78 -11.39 -5.75
C ILE A 204 21.80 -11.70 -4.24
N THR A 205 22.83 -11.31 -3.51
CA THR A 205 22.86 -11.45 -2.05
C THR A 205 21.87 -10.50 -1.37
N GLN A 206 21.54 -10.75 -0.09
CA GLN A 206 20.66 -9.83 0.64
C GLN A 206 21.30 -8.45 0.78
N GLU A 207 22.57 -8.44 1.12
CA GLU A 207 23.33 -7.22 1.32
C GLU A 207 23.41 -6.36 0.04
N GLU A 208 23.62 -7.00 -1.11
CA GLU A 208 23.58 -6.31 -2.41
C GLU A 208 22.17 -5.79 -2.75
N ALA A 209 21.14 -6.61 -2.51
CA ALA A 209 19.75 -6.22 -2.79
C ALA A 209 19.30 -5.05 -1.91
N ASP A 210 19.73 -5.01 -0.67
CA ASP A 210 19.38 -3.95 0.29
C ASP A 210 19.93 -2.58 -0.13
N LYS A 211 21.03 -2.54 -0.90
CA LYS A 211 21.57 -1.28 -1.45
C LYS A 211 20.60 -0.59 -2.41
N TYR A 212 19.79 -1.38 -3.11
CA TYR A 212 18.83 -0.88 -4.10
C TYR A 212 17.41 -0.75 -3.54
N ASN A 213 17.16 -1.27 -2.34
CA ASN A 213 15.82 -1.35 -1.75
C ASN A 213 15.30 0.03 -1.34
N VAL A 214 14.06 0.35 -1.73
CA VAL A 214 13.39 1.64 -1.47
C VAL A 214 12.57 1.62 -0.17
N ASN A 215 12.54 0.54 0.57
CA ASN A 215 11.71 0.46 1.80
C ASN A 215 12.51 0.65 3.07
#